data_0805eb6345c742e8f1df3c68dd84f577
#
_entry.id   0805eb6345c742e8f1df3c68dd84f577
#
_cell.length_a   1.000
_cell.length_b   1.000
_cell.length_c   1.000
_cell.angle_alpha   90.00
_cell.angle_beta   90.00
_cell.angle_gamma   90.00
#
_symmetry.space_group_name_H-M   'P 1'
#
loop_
_entity.id
_entity.type
_entity.pdbx_description
1 polymer ?
#
loop_
_entity_poly.entity_id
_entity_poly.type
_entity_poly.pdbx_seq_one_letter_code
_entity_poly.pdbx_strand_id
1 'polypeptide(L)'
;MKFENDVKIVLDQEILFKMKSCVKNASPNEACGLIFGDIKQVQIPHSEEFEIHYIGKKFNCIESNEKSPVAFLIDDIEKLNAIFKEASQQYNLRMISIFHSHPSGAHPSGVDHGNMEYLDDCGNKAFKNQIWTIMDGRSHELNGFIYFNQKLMQVDVIVKD
;
A
#
# COMPACT_ATOMS: atom_id res chain seq x y z
N MET A 1 -18.57 1.42 -4.78
CA MET A 1 -17.59 1.08 -3.74
C MET A 1 -17.87 1.92 -2.49
N LYS A 2 -17.86 1.29 -1.34
CA LYS A 2 -18.08 1.98 -0.08
C LYS A 2 -16.79 2.70 0.35
N PHE A 3 -16.94 3.89 0.91
CA PHE A 3 -15.83 4.70 1.41
C PHE A 3 -15.70 4.52 2.92
N GLU A 4 -14.49 4.25 3.41
CA GLU A 4 -14.23 4.17 4.84
C GLU A 4 -13.57 5.46 5.32
N ASN A 5 -14.33 6.28 6.00
CA ASN A 5 -13.90 7.61 6.41
C ASN A 5 -12.98 7.61 7.64
N ASP A 6 -12.99 6.53 8.41
CA ASP A 6 -12.23 6.46 9.65
C ASP A 6 -10.80 5.98 9.48
N VAL A 7 -10.43 5.58 8.27
CA VAL A 7 -9.08 5.10 7.93
C VAL A 7 -8.47 6.00 6.87
N LYS A 8 -7.23 6.42 7.09
CA LYS A 8 -6.49 7.27 6.16
C LYS A 8 -5.06 6.77 6.02
N ILE A 9 -4.50 6.92 4.81
CA ILE A 9 -3.07 6.74 4.62
C ILE A 9 -2.43 8.11 4.43
N VAL A 10 -1.36 8.37 5.16
CA VAL A 10 -0.66 9.66 5.19
C VAL A 10 0.74 9.46 4.63
N LEU A 11 1.05 10.15 3.55
CA LEU A 11 2.34 10.07 2.85
C LEU A 11 2.95 11.47 2.77
N ASP A 12 4.28 11.55 2.79
CA ASP A 12 4.96 12.81 2.51
C ASP A 12 5.35 12.92 1.03
N GLN A 13 5.85 14.08 0.64
CA GLN A 13 6.22 14.36 -0.75
C GLN A 13 7.41 13.50 -1.20
N GLU A 14 8.32 13.16 -0.30
CA GLU A 14 9.47 12.31 -0.62
C GLU A 14 9.02 10.91 -1.01
N ILE A 15 8.11 10.32 -0.23
CA ILE A 15 7.56 9.00 -0.53
C ILE A 15 6.81 9.03 -1.86
N LEU A 16 5.97 10.05 -2.07
CA LEU A 16 5.22 10.20 -3.31
C LEU A 16 6.16 10.31 -4.52
N PHE A 17 7.23 11.07 -4.40
CA PHE A 17 8.25 11.19 -5.43
C PHE A 17 8.88 9.83 -5.76
N LYS A 18 9.25 9.06 -4.74
CA LYS A 18 9.82 7.73 -4.92
C LYS A 18 8.85 6.76 -5.58
N MET A 19 7.56 6.85 -5.23
CA MET A 19 6.52 6.04 -5.88
C MET A 19 6.40 6.39 -7.36
N LYS A 20 6.37 7.67 -7.70
CA LYS A 20 6.34 8.12 -9.11
C LYS A 20 7.58 7.67 -9.89
N SER A 21 8.75 7.73 -9.28
CA SER A 21 9.99 7.25 -9.89
C SER A 21 9.95 5.74 -10.13
N CYS A 22 9.40 4.99 -9.19
CA CYS A 22 9.21 3.53 -9.31
C CYS A 22 8.30 3.21 -10.51
N VAL A 23 7.20 3.93 -10.66
CA VAL A 23 6.28 3.79 -11.80
C VAL A 23 6.97 4.09 -13.12
N LYS A 24 7.71 5.20 -13.18
CA LYS A 24 8.43 5.61 -14.39
C LYS A 24 9.46 4.57 -14.81
N ASN A 25 10.20 4.02 -13.86
CA ASN A 25 11.24 3.02 -14.14
C ASN A 25 10.67 1.67 -14.60
N ALA A 26 9.47 1.33 -14.13
CA ALA A 26 8.79 0.09 -14.50
C ALA A 26 8.07 0.18 -15.86
N SER A 27 7.73 1.40 -16.30
CA SER A 27 6.94 1.61 -17.52
C SER A 27 7.55 0.90 -18.74
N PRO A 28 6.77 0.22 -19.58
CA PRO A 28 5.32 0.15 -19.62
C PRO A 28 4.69 -0.91 -18.71
N ASN A 29 5.50 -1.59 -17.90
CA ASN A 29 5.02 -2.61 -16.96
C ASN A 29 4.44 -1.97 -15.69
N GLU A 30 3.68 -2.74 -14.92
CA GLU A 30 3.19 -2.30 -13.63
C GLU A 30 4.33 -2.22 -12.61
N ALA A 31 4.40 -1.12 -11.88
CA ALA A 31 5.31 -0.99 -10.75
C ALA A 31 4.75 -1.71 -9.53
N CYS A 32 5.63 -2.11 -8.64
CA CYS A 32 5.28 -2.74 -7.37
C CYS A 32 6.19 -2.20 -6.27
N GLY A 33 5.67 -2.08 -5.06
CA GLY A 33 6.44 -1.63 -3.92
C GLY A 33 5.74 -1.84 -2.60
N LEU A 34 6.45 -1.56 -1.53
CA LEU A 34 5.96 -1.68 -0.17
C LEU A 34 6.19 -0.37 0.58
N ILE A 35 5.21 0.04 1.36
CA ILE A 35 5.34 1.19 2.26
C ILE A 35 5.40 0.68 3.69
N PHE A 36 6.41 1.13 4.43
CA PHE A 36 6.59 0.86 5.84
C PHE A 36 6.34 2.12 6.66
N GLY A 37 5.82 1.94 7.85
CA GLY A 37 5.53 3.07 8.72
C GLY A 37 4.86 2.64 10.01
N ASP A 38 4.03 3.53 10.53
CA ASP A 38 3.30 3.34 11.79
C ASP A 38 1.80 3.44 11.55
N ILE A 39 1.04 2.75 12.41
CA ILE A 39 -0.41 2.90 12.46
C ILE A 39 -0.74 3.57 13.79
N LYS A 40 -1.43 4.70 13.74
CA LYS A 40 -1.78 5.49 14.91
C LYS A 40 -3.27 5.77 14.96
N GLN A 41 -3.79 5.78 16.18
CA GLN A 41 -5.14 6.25 16.47
C GLN A 41 -5.06 7.75 16.72
N VAL A 42 -5.83 8.54 15.99
CA VAL A 42 -5.81 10.01 16.06
C VAL A 42 -7.20 10.49 16.43
N GLN A 43 -7.30 11.27 17.49
CA GLN A 43 -8.58 11.83 17.91
C GLN A 43 -9.01 12.94 16.95
N ILE A 44 -10.29 12.90 16.55
CA ILE A 44 -10.89 13.96 15.73
C ILE A 44 -11.08 15.19 16.61
N PRO A 45 -10.60 16.40 16.19
CA PRO A 45 -10.75 17.62 16.98
C PRO A 45 -12.20 17.89 17.35
N HIS A 46 -12.42 18.24 18.62
CA HIS A 46 -13.73 18.57 19.20
C HIS A 46 -14.73 17.40 19.19
N SER A 47 -14.22 16.17 19.15
CA SER A 47 -15.03 14.94 19.14
C SER A 47 -14.39 13.90 20.06
N GLU A 48 -15.18 12.92 20.50
CA GLU A 48 -14.67 11.74 21.21
C GLU A 48 -14.31 10.61 20.22
N GLU A 49 -14.53 10.82 18.93
CA GLU A 49 -14.25 9.85 17.88
C GLU A 49 -12.78 9.85 17.47
N PHE A 50 -12.34 8.72 16.91
CA PHE A 50 -10.96 8.51 16.45
C PHE A 50 -10.92 8.11 14.98
N GLU A 51 -9.86 8.51 14.32
CA GLU A 51 -9.47 8.00 13.00
C GLU A 51 -8.24 7.12 13.16
N ILE A 52 -8.05 6.20 12.22
CA ILE A 52 -6.85 5.37 12.15
C ILE A 52 -5.99 5.89 11.00
N HIS A 53 -4.78 6.33 11.31
CA HIS A 53 -3.83 6.85 10.34
C HIS A 53 -2.71 5.83 10.12
N TYR A 54 -2.57 5.39 8.88
CA TYR A 54 -1.43 4.62 8.38
C TYR A 54 -0.41 5.63 7.87
N ILE A 55 0.67 5.85 8.62
CA ILE A 55 1.64 6.91 8.34
C ILE A 55 2.87 6.30 7.67
N GLY A 56 3.06 6.60 6.38
CA GLY A 56 4.19 6.11 5.61
C GLY A 56 5.48 6.81 6.02
N LYS A 57 6.53 6.03 6.26
CA LYS A 57 7.86 6.50 6.64
C LYS A 57 8.94 6.10 5.65
N LYS A 58 8.77 4.96 4.99
CA LYS A 58 9.74 4.42 4.05
C LYS A 58 9.02 3.71 2.90
N PHE A 59 9.50 3.95 1.69
CA PHE A 59 9.01 3.26 0.49
C PHE A 59 10.13 2.40 -0.12
N ASN A 60 9.83 1.15 -0.38
CA ASN A 60 10.70 0.24 -1.11
C ASN A 60 10.09 -0.07 -2.47
N CYS A 61 10.71 0.43 -3.53
CA CYS A 61 10.38 0.02 -4.90
C CYS A 61 10.91 -1.39 -5.12
N ILE A 62 10.07 -2.25 -5.66
CA ILE A 62 10.45 -3.64 -5.95
C ILE A 62 10.64 -3.78 -7.44
N GLU A 63 11.89 -4.02 -7.83
CA GLU A 63 12.22 -4.38 -9.20
C GLU A 63 11.89 -5.85 -9.39
N SER A 64 10.82 -6.11 -10.10
CA SER A 64 10.37 -7.46 -10.37
C SER A 64 10.15 -7.62 -11.87
N ASN A 65 10.62 -8.73 -12.42
CA ASN A 65 10.25 -9.15 -13.76
C ASN A 65 8.86 -9.77 -13.79
N GLU A 66 8.29 -10.00 -12.63
CA GLU A 66 6.94 -10.51 -12.46
C GLU A 66 5.91 -9.40 -12.70
N LYS A 67 4.81 -9.76 -13.32
CA LYS A 67 3.75 -8.81 -13.68
C LYS A 67 2.73 -8.59 -12.57
N SER A 68 2.89 -9.25 -11.43
CA SER A 68 1.92 -9.22 -10.33
C SER A 68 2.62 -8.97 -9.00
N PRO A 69 2.14 -7.99 -8.19
CA PRO A 69 2.63 -7.79 -6.82
C PRO A 69 2.50 -9.03 -5.95
N VAL A 70 1.46 -9.83 -6.17
CA VAL A 70 1.22 -11.05 -5.40
C VAL A 70 2.22 -12.15 -5.75
N ALA A 71 2.58 -12.29 -7.03
CA ALA A 71 3.61 -13.24 -7.43
C ALA A 71 4.92 -12.93 -6.70
N PHE A 72 5.30 -11.65 -6.63
CA PHE A 72 6.48 -11.24 -5.86
C PHE A 72 6.37 -11.62 -4.38
N LEU A 73 5.25 -11.31 -3.74
CA LEU A 73 5.04 -11.57 -2.31
C LEU A 73 5.04 -13.06 -1.98
N ILE A 74 4.72 -13.91 -2.94
CA ILE A 74 4.67 -15.37 -2.74
C ILE A 74 5.99 -16.03 -3.15
N ASP A 75 6.57 -15.61 -4.28
CA ASP A 75 7.66 -16.34 -4.93
C ASP A 75 9.05 -15.91 -4.45
N ASP A 76 9.21 -14.67 -3.97
CA ASP A 76 10.52 -14.17 -3.52
C ASP A 76 10.51 -13.89 -2.00
N ILE A 77 10.26 -14.94 -1.24
CA ILE A 77 10.17 -14.88 0.23
C ILE A 77 11.48 -14.40 0.87
N GLU A 78 12.64 -14.80 0.34
CA GLU A 78 13.93 -14.39 0.92
C GLU A 78 14.16 -12.89 0.81
N LYS A 79 13.88 -12.32 -0.37
CA LYS A 79 14.01 -10.88 -0.60
C LYS A 79 13.00 -10.10 0.24
N LEU A 80 11.78 -10.59 0.32
CA LEU A 80 10.72 -9.98 1.13
C LEU A 80 11.09 -10.00 2.61
N ASN A 81 11.58 -11.12 3.12
CA ASN A 81 12.03 -11.24 4.51
C ASN A 81 13.20 -10.32 4.83
N ALA A 82 14.14 -10.14 3.89
CA ALA A 82 15.25 -9.21 4.05
C ALA A 82 14.74 -7.76 4.17
N ILE A 83 13.77 -7.37 3.35
CA ILE A 83 13.14 -6.05 3.41
C ILE A 83 12.42 -5.84 4.74
N PHE A 84 11.64 -6.83 5.20
CA PHE A 84 10.94 -6.77 6.48
C PHE A 84 11.92 -6.67 7.65
N LYS A 85 12.98 -7.45 7.61
CA LYS A 85 14.00 -7.46 8.66
C LYS A 85 14.69 -6.09 8.78
N GLU A 86 15.06 -5.50 7.66
CA GLU A 86 15.64 -4.16 7.64
C GLU A 86 14.68 -3.13 8.22
N ALA A 87 13.42 -3.11 7.76
CA ALA A 87 12.42 -2.16 8.24
C ALA A 87 12.15 -2.31 9.74
N SER A 88 12.03 -3.55 10.23
CA SER A 88 11.75 -3.83 11.64
C SER A 88 12.94 -3.57 12.54
N GLN A 89 14.13 -4.02 12.17
CA GLN A 89 15.32 -3.96 13.04
C GLN A 89 16.03 -2.60 13.01
N GLN A 90 16.16 -1.99 11.81
CA GLN A 90 16.88 -0.72 11.68
C GLN A 90 15.98 0.49 11.94
N TYR A 91 14.71 0.42 11.55
CA TYR A 91 13.80 1.57 11.56
C TYR A 91 12.60 1.39 12.49
N ASN A 92 12.44 0.21 13.09
CA ASN A 92 11.29 -0.12 13.92
C ASN A 92 9.95 0.17 13.22
N LEU A 93 9.88 -0.15 11.94
CA LEU A 93 8.71 0.07 11.10
C LEU A 93 8.04 -1.25 10.73
N ARG A 94 6.75 -1.18 10.43
CA ARG A 94 5.95 -2.31 9.95
C ARG A 94 5.43 -2.00 8.55
N MET A 95 5.11 -3.04 7.77
CA MET A 95 4.48 -2.85 6.48
C MET A 95 3.06 -2.35 6.69
N ILE A 96 2.72 -1.25 6.03
CA ILE A 96 1.40 -0.63 6.11
C ILE A 96 0.67 -0.59 4.77
N SER A 97 1.39 -0.71 3.66
CA SER A 97 0.77 -0.66 2.35
C SER A 97 1.50 -1.52 1.33
N ILE A 98 0.72 -2.14 0.48
CA ILE A 98 1.17 -2.81 -0.74
C ILE A 98 0.82 -1.90 -1.90
N PHE A 99 1.83 -1.48 -2.65
CA PHE A 99 1.71 -0.53 -3.76
C PHE A 99 1.86 -1.21 -5.11
N HIS A 100 1.02 -0.83 -6.06
CA HIS A 100 1.26 -1.13 -7.47
C HIS A 100 0.66 -0.03 -8.35
N SER A 101 1.05 -0.05 -9.62
CA SER A 101 0.51 0.88 -10.61
C SER A 101 -0.19 0.11 -11.72
N HIS A 102 -1.11 0.79 -12.40
CA HIS A 102 -1.69 0.34 -13.65
C HIS A 102 -1.18 1.23 -14.79
N PRO A 103 -1.10 0.74 -16.03
CA PRO A 103 -0.80 1.61 -17.17
C PRO A 103 -1.77 2.77 -17.28
N SER A 104 -3.03 2.56 -16.89
CA SER A 104 -4.06 3.57 -16.83
C SER A 104 -5.10 3.19 -15.76
N GLY A 105 -5.50 4.17 -14.97
CA GLY A 105 -6.48 3.99 -13.90
C GLY A 105 -5.84 3.73 -12.53
N ALA A 106 -6.53 4.12 -11.47
CA ALA A 106 -6.07 4.00 -10.09
C ALA A 106 -7.08 3.27 -9.21
N HIS A 107 -7.79 2.28 -9.78
CA HIS A 107 -8.78 1.47 -9.09
C HIS A 107 -8.46 -0.02 -9.23
N PRO A 108 -8.86 -0.86 -8.26
CA PRO A 108 -8.59 -2.29 -8.32
C PRO A 108 -9.24 -2.96 -9.53
N SER A 109 -8.46 -3.81 -10.20
CA SER A 109 -8.97 -4.71 -11.25
C SER A 109 -9.63 -5.94 -10.61
N GLY A 110 -10.25 -6.79 -11.44
CA GLY A 110 -10.77 -8.08 -10.95
C GLY A 110 -9.67 -8.98 -10.40
N VAL A 111 -8.48 -8.96 -11.01
CA VAL A 111 -7.31 -9.68 -10.51
C VAL A 111 -6.87 -9.12 -9.16
N ASP A 112 -6.86 -7.81 -8.99
CA ASP A 112 -6.52 -7.16 -7.72
C ASP A 112 -7.47 -7.59 -6.60
N HIS A 113 -8.78 -7.64 -6.86
CA HIS A 113 -9.75 -8.12 -5.88
C HIS A 113 -9.43 -9.54 -5.41
N GLY A 114 -9.14 -10.44 -6.34
CA GLY A 114 -8.76 -11.82 -6.00
C GLY A 114 -7.48 -11.89 -5.19
N ASN A 115 -6.50 -11.05 -5.53
CA ASN A 115 -5.23 -10.97 -4.80
C ASN A 115 -5.41 -10.44 -3.38
N MET A 116 -6.22 -9.41 -3.20
CA MET A 116 -6.52 -8.84 -1.89
C MET A 116 -7.21 -9.86 -0.98
N GLU A 117 -8.20 -10.56 -1.52
CA GLU A 117 -8.90 -11.63 -0.81
C GLU A 117 -7.96 -12.76 -0.42
N TYR A 118 -7.12 -13.21 -1.35
CA TYR A 118 -6.15 -14.27 -1.10
C TYR A 118 -5.18 -13.91 0.02
N LEU A 119 -4.60 -12.71 0.01
CA LEU A 119 -3.65 -12.28 1.02
C LEU A 119 -4.31 -12.07 2.39
N ASP A 120 -5.56 -11.62 2.42
CA ASP A 120 -6.31 -11.49 3.66
C ASP A 120 -6.57 -12.86 4.30
N ASP A 121 -6.82 -13.89 3.49
CA ASP A 121 -7.18 -15.24 3.94
C ASP A 121 -5.99 -16.17 4.11
N CYS A 122 -4.79 -15.81 3.66
CA CYS A 122 -3.64 -16.74 3.63
C CYS A 122 -3.04 -17.05 5.00
N GLY A 123 -3.50 -16.40 6.07
CA GLY A 123 -3.06 -16.66 7.44
C GLY A 123 -1.77 -15.95 7.83
N ASN A 124 -1.12 -15.23 6.94
CA ASN A 124 0.04 -14.42 7.27
C ASN A 124 -0.41 -13.04 7.74
N LYS A 125 -0.24 -12.77 9.03
CA LYS A 125 -0.67 -11.52 9.65
C LYS A 125 -0.02 -10.28 9.06
N ALA A 126 1.17 -10.40 8.47
CA ALA A 126 1.86 -9.29 7.84
C ALA A 126 1.11 -8.74 6.62
N PHE A 127 0.28 -9.56 5.97
CA PHE A 127 -0.49 -9.17 4.79
C PHE A 127 -1.94 -8.79 5.10
N LYS A 128 -2.35 -8.95 6.35
CA LYS A 128 -3.73 -8.67 6.75
C LYS A 128 -3.94 -7.19 7.06
N ASN A 129 -5.08 -6.65 6.62
CA ASN A 129 -5.47 -5.25 6.88
C ASN A 129 -4.47 -4.22 6.32
N GLN A 130 -3.81 -4.56 5.21
CA GLN A 130 -2.94 -3.64 4.51
C GLN A 130 -3.77 -2.65 3.69
N ILE A 131 -3.26 -1.43 3.54
CA ILE A 131 -3.82 -0.52 2.56
C ILE A 131 -3.15 -0.81 1.22
N TRP A 132 -3.96 -1.06 0.21
CA TRP A 132 -3.49 -1.20 -1.16
C TRP A 132 -3.50 0.17 -1.80
N THR A 133 -2.31 0.67 -2.17
CA THR A 133 -2.20 1.93 -2.90
C THR A 133 -2.00 1.63 -4.37
N ILE A 134 -2.81 2.29 -5.22
CA ILE A 134 -2.80 2.07 -6.67
C ILE A 134 -2.61 3.41 -7.36
N MET A 135 -1.61 3.50 -8.23
CA MET A 135 -1.29 4.71 -8.97
C MET A 135 -1.58 4.53 -10.46
N ASP A 136 -2.25 5.53 -11.04
CA ASP A 136 -2.39 5.64 -12.48
C ASP A 136 -1.03 5.96 -13.11
N GLY A 137 -0.57 5.13 -14.02
CA GLY A 137 0.73 5.30 -14.67
C GLY A 137 0.85 6.53 -15.55
N ARG A 138 -0.27 7.14 -15.95
CA ARG A 138 -0.31 8.35 -16.79
C ARG A 138 -0.47 9.62 -15.97
N SER A 139 -1.52 9.70 -15.16
CA SER A 139 -1.88 10.91 -14.40
C SER A 139 -1.17 11.01 -13.07
N HIS A 140 -0.65 9.89 -12.55
CA HIS A 140 -0.12 9.74 -11.19
C HIS A 140 -1.17 9.95 -10.10
N GLU A 141 -2.46 9.82 -10.44
CA GLU A 141 -3.53 9.74 -9.44
C GLU A 141 -3.25 8.54 -8.52
N LEU A 142 -3.39 8.75 -7.22
CA LEU A 142 -3.12 7.72 -6.21
C LEU A 142 -4.35 7.53 -5.35
N ASN A 143 -4.84 6.29 -5.27
CA ASN A 143 -5.94 5.91 -4.41
C ASN A 143 -5.51 4.82 -3.43
N GLY A 144 -6.18 4.79 -2.28
CA GLY A 144 -5.97 3.77 -1.26
C GLY A 144 -7.22 2.94 -1.04
N PHE A 145 -7.03 1.66 -0.78
CA PHE A 145 -8.11 0.69 -0.57
C PHE A 145 -7.76 -0.25 0.57
N ILE A 146 -8.73 -0.63 1.35
CA ILE A 146 -8.55 -1.62 2.40
C ILE A 146 -9.59 -2.74 2.24
N TYR A 147 -9.11 -3.99 2.37
CA TYR A 147 -9.97 -5.17 2.38
C TYR A 147 -10.19 -5.59 3.81
N PHE A 148 -11.40 -5.39 4.31
CA PHE A 148 -11.73 -5.64 5.71
C PHE A 148 -13.12 -6.26 5.81
N ASN A 149 -13.24 -7.33 6.60
CA ASN A 149 -14.50 -8.07 6.75
C ASN A 149 -15.10 -8.47 5.40
N GLN A 150 -14.27 -8.99 4.49
CA GLN A 150 -14.68 -9.45 3.16
C GLN A 150 -15.28 -8.33 2.29
N LYS A 151 -14.98 -7.06 2.61
CA LYS A 151 -15.42 -5.90 1.84
C LYS A 151 -14.23 -5.05 1.46
N LEU A 152 -14.22 -4.63 0.20
CA LEU A 152 -13.24 -3.67 -0.29
C LEU A 152 -13.80 -2.27 -0.11
N MET A 153 -13.03 -1.42 0.57
CA MET A 153 -13.42 -0.04 0.86
C MET A 153 -12.32 0.91 0.40
N GLN A 154 -12.69 2.05 -0.15
CA GLN A 154 -11.75 3.10 -0.46
C GLN A 154 -11.45 3.93 0.79
N VAL A 155 -10.19 4.32 0.97
CA VAL A 155 -9.75 5.16 2.08
C VAL A 155 -9.14 6.45 1.54
N ASP A 156 -9.07 7.48 2.37
CA ASP A 156 -8.45 8.75 1.99
C ASP A 156 -6.93 8.62 1.93
N VAL A 157 -6.34 9.21 0.90
CA VAL A 157 -4.89 9.40 0.78
C VAL A 157 -4.59 10.86 1.08
N ILE A 158 -3.80 11.10 2.12
CA ILE A 158 -3.37 12.45 2.52
C ILE A 158 -1.89 12.58 2.19
N VAL A 159 -1.54 13.60 1.40
CA VAL A 159 -0.15 13.90 1.08
C VAL A 159 0.26 15.14 1.85
N LYS A 160 1.26 15.02 2.71
CA LYS A 160 1.83 16.12 3.49
C LYS A 160 2.95 16.81 2.73
N ASP A 161 3.11 18.06 3.00
CA ASP A 161 4.23 18.87 2.50
C ASP A 161 5.56 18.49 3.19
#